data_6c7e89fdcceea370ae80257399621d34
#
_entry.id   6c7e89fdcceea370ae80257399621d34
#
_cell.length_a   1.000
_cell.length_b   1.000
_cell.length_c   1.000
_cell.angle_alpha   90.00
_cell.angle_beta   90.00
_cell.angle_gamma   90.00
#
_symmetry.space_group_name_H-M   'P 1'
#
loop_
_entity.id
_entity.type
_entity.pdbx_description
1 polymer ?
#
loop_
_entity_poly.entity_id
_entity_poly.type
_entity_poly.pdbx_seq_one_letter_code
_entity_poly.pdbx_strand_id
1 'polypeptide(L)'
;MYAEGYSGGGETMSRVMGMRPELFTAYLQCSSQWDGAYEPVAEARVPVYFAIGESDEYYGSEPSREAYDRLHALYIQAGLTEEEIGRLVVLDIKGADYFETGGAPNQHGGGNLFARDPEIMGWLFGR
;
A
#
# COMPACT_ATOMS: atom_id res chain seq x y z
N MET A 1 -11.15 -10.14 5.41
CA MET A 1 -10.20 -10.74 4.44
C MET A 1 -8.95 -9.88 4.37
N TYR A 2 -7.80 -10.50 4.54
CA TYR A 2 -6.52 -9.87 4.21
C TYR A 2 -6.26 -10.06 2.72
N ALA A 3 -5.72 -9.04 2.07
CA ALA A 3 -5.47 -9.11 0.63
C ALA A 3 -4.15 -8.45 0.26
N GLU A 4 -3.58 -8.84 -0.86
CA GLU A 4 -2.48 -8.13 -1.48
C GLU A 4 -2.71 -8.00 -2.98
N GLY A 5 -2.13 -6.98 -3.57
CA GLY A 5 -2.14 -6.79 -5.01
C GLY A 5 -0.76 -6.37 -5.50
N TYR A 6 -0.25 -7.04 -6.52
CA TYR A 6 1.04 -6.76 -7.14
C TYR A 6 0.83 -6.26 -8.56
N SER A 7 1.46 -5.14 -8.91
CA SER A 7 1.43 -4.57 -10.26
C SER A 7 -0.01 -4.36 -10.76
N GLY A 8 -0.40 -4.94 -11.88
CA GLY A 8 -1.77 -4.86 -12.40
C GLY A 8 -2.82 -5.40 -11.43
N GLY A 9 -2.46 -6.39 -10.60
CA GLY A 9 -3.33 -6.89 -9.54
C GLY A 9 -3.61 -5.83 -8.49
N GLY A 10 -2.66 -4.94 -8.21
CA GLY A 10 -2.84 -3.81 -7.30
C GLY A 10 -3.81 -2.77 -7.86
N GLU A 11 -3.73 -2.50 -9.15
CA GLU A 11 -4.69 -1.61 -9.81
C GLU A 11 -6.11 -2.14 -9.68
N THR A 12 -6.30 -3.43 -9.96
CA THR A 12 -7.60 -4.08 -9.86
C THR A 12 -8.12 -4.08 -8.42
N MET A 13 -7.29 -4.48 -7.46
CA MET A 13 -7.68 -4.54 -6.05
C MET A 13 -8.04 -3.17 -5.49
N SER A 14 -7.34 -2.11 -5.91
CA SER A 14 -7.66 -0.77 -5.47
C SER A 14 -9.05 -0.32 -5.92
N ARG A 15 -9.46 -0.73 -7.12
CA ARG A 15 -10.82 -0.48 -7.61
C ARG A 15 -11.86 -1.22 -6.79
N VAL A 16 -11.59 -2.48 -6.47
CA VAL A 16 -12.48 -3.29 -5.62
C VAL A 16 -12.62 -2.66 -4.24
N MET A 17 -11.52 -2.21 -3.64
CA MET A 17 -11.56 -1.55 -2.34
C MET A 17 -12.34 -0.24 -2.35
N GLY A 18 -12.26 0.52 -3.45
CA GLY A 18 -13.05 1.73 -3.60
C GLY A 18 -14.55 1.48 -3.71
N MET A 19 -14.95 0.28 -4.13
CA MET A 19 -16.35 -0.11 -4.28
C MET A 19 -16.89 -0.90 -3.09
N ARG A 20 -16.08 -1.79 -2.54
CA ARG A 20 -16.48 -2.74 -1.50
C ARG A 20 -15.44 -2.82 -0.37
N PRO A 21 -15.17 -1.71 0.33
CA PRO A 21 -14.13 -1.71 1.37
C PRO A 21 -14.42 -2.67 2.53
N GLU A 22 -15.70 -2.95 2.79
CA GLU A 22 -16.12 -3.83 3.88
C GLU A 22 -15.65 -5.29 3.73
N LEU A 23 -15.19 -5.68 2.55
CA LEU A 23 -14.66 -7.02 2.31
C LEU A 23 -13.25 -7.20 2.89
N PHE A 24 -12.57 -6.10 3.23
CA PHE A 24 -11.15 -6.14 3.58
C PHE A 24 -10.92 -5.88 5.06
N THR A 25 -10.09 -6.71 5.67
CA THR A 25 -9.55 -6.48 7.02
C THR A 25 -8.32 -5.57 6.95
N ALA A 26 -7.45 -5.81 5.97
CA ALA A 26 -6.30 -4.99 5.65
C ALA A 26 -5.80 -5.33 4.25
N TYR A 27 -5.02 -4.42 3.64
CA TYR A 27 -4.56 -4.57 2.27
C TYR A 27 -3.10 -4.14 2.12
N LEU A 28 -2.33 -4.96 1.40
CA LEU A 28 -0.95 -4.66 1.01
C LEU A 28 -0.88 -4.42 -0.49
N GLN A 29 -0.47 -3.22 -0.89
CA GLN A 29 -0.24 -2.89 -2.29
C GLN A 29 1.26 -2.95 -2.59
N CYS A 30 1.62 -3.79 -3.55
CA CYS A 30 3.01 -4.05 -3.92
C CYS A 30 3.29 -3.57 -5.33
N SER A 31 4.24 -2.65 -5.48
CA SER A 31 4.77 -2.23 -6.80
C SER A 31 3.68 -1.88 -7.81
N SER A 32 2.75 -1.00 -7.43
CA SER A 32 1.56 -0.70 -8.22
C SER A 32 1.16 0.78 -8.11
N GLN A 33 0.00 1.10 -8.63
CA GLN A 33 -0.64 2.40 -8.48
C GLN A 33 -2.07 2.20 -8.00
N TRP A 34 -2.65 3.24 -7.41
CA TRP A 34 -4.02 3.22 -6.92
C TRP A 34 -4.97 3.78 -7.97
N ASP A 35 -5.95 2.98 -8.38
CA ASP A 35 -6.93 3.35 -9.40
C ASP A 35 -8.35 3.47 -8.84
N GLY A 36 -8.54 3.23 -7.56
CA GLY A 36 -9.86 3.24 -6.93
C GLY A 36 -10.21 4.57 -6.27
N ALA A 37 -11.42 4.66 -5.72
CA ALA A 37 -11.84 5.80 -4.91
C ALA A 37 -11.19 5.71 -3.52
N TYR A 38 -10.85 6.85 -2.95
CA TYR A 38 -10.23 6.92 -1.63
C TYR A 38 -11.24 7.03 -0.49
N GLU A 39 -12.32 7.78 -0.73
CA GLU A 39 -13.31 8.11 0.30
C GLU A 39 -13.93 6.88 0.97
N PRO A 40 -14.37 5.84 0.23
CA PRO A 40 -14.93 4.65 0.86
C PRO A 40 -13.92 3.91 1.75
N VAL A 41 -12.65 3.89 1.35
CA VAL A 41 -11.58 3.25 2.12
C VAL A 41 -11.37 4.00 3.44
N ALA A 42 -11.34 5.33 3.39
CA ALA A 42 -11.16 6.16 4.57
C ALA A 42 -12.38 6.07 5.51
N GLU A 43 -13.59 6.08 4.96
CA GLU A 43 -14.81 5.94 5.78
C GLU A 43 -14.86 4.60 6.52
N ALA A 44 -14.49 3.53 5.84
CA ALA A 44 -14.45 2.19 6.42
C ALA A 44 -13.19 1.94 7.26
N ARG A 45 -12.22 2.85 7.21
CA ARG A 45 -10.92 2.76 7.92
C ARG A 45 -10.20 1.45 7.64
N VAL A 46 -10.18 1.03 6.37
CA VAL A 46 -9.45 -0.18 5.98
C VAL A 46 -7.94 0.11 6.02
N PRO A 47 -7.15 -0.63 6.80
CA PRO A 47 -5.71 -0.45 6.82
C PRO A 47 -5.07 -0.78 5.47
N VAL A 48 -4.22 0.12 4.97
CA VAL A 48 -3.53 -0.04 3.69
C VAL A 48 -2.04 0.21 3.88
N TYR A 49 -1.24 -0.71 3.40
CA TYR A 49 0.21 -0.59 3.37
C TYR A 49 0.67 -0.47 1.92
N PHE A 50 1.29 0.65 1.57
CA PHE A 50 1.87 0.85 0.23
C PHE A 50 3.36 0.53 0.28
N ALA A 51 3.79 -0.49 -0.47
CA ALA A 51 5.18 -0.85 -0.62
C ALA A 51 5.60 -0.68 -2.08
N ILE A 52 6.62 0.12 -2.31
CA ILE A 52 7.06 0.48 -3.66
C ILE A 52 8.57 0.73 -3.67
N GLY A 53 9.24 0.37 -4.76
CA GLY A 53 10.62 0.76 -4.97
C GLY A 53 10.72 2.24 -5.27
N GLU A 54 11.73 2.91 -4.70
CA GLU A 54 12.00 4.33 -4.95
C GLU A 54 12.09 4.63 -6.44
N SER A 55 12.69 3.72 -7.20
CA SER A 55 12.89 3.82 -8.65
C SER A 55 12.22 2.66 -9.38
N ASP A 56 11.00 2.31 -8.98
CA ASP A 56 10.21 1.29 -9.68
C ASP A 56 10.18 1.62 -11.18
N GLU A 57 10.66 0.70 -12.00
CA GLU A 57 10.87 0.93 -13.44
C GLU A 57 9.58 1.10 -14.23
N TYR A 58 8.47 0.63 -13.67
CA TYR A 58 7.18 0.69 -14.35
C TYR A 58 6.33 1.88 -13.89
N TYR A 59 6.17 2.04 -12.58
CA TYR A 59 5.27 3.05 -12.01
C TYR A 59 6.00 4.26 -11.41
N GLY A 60 7.26 4.09 -10.99
CA GLY A 60 7.89 5.06 -10.10
C GLY A 60 7.25 5.02 -8.71
N SER A 61 7.66 5.90 -7.82
CA SER A 61 7.11 5.97 -6.46
C SER A 61 5.99 7.02 -6.31
N GLU A 62 5.83 7.92 -7.26
CA GLU A 62 4.88 9.04 -7.17
C GLU A 62 3.40 8.62 -7.03
N PRO A 63 2.88 7.63 -7.79
CA PRO A 63 1.50 7.23 -7.61
C PRO A 63 1.19 6.71 -6.19
N SER A 64 2.12 5.98 -5.59
CA SER A 64 1.96 5.49 -4.20
C SER A 64 2.04 6.63 -3.20
N ARG A 65 2.92 7.62 -3.43
CA ARG A 65 2.99 8.83 -2.59
C ARG A 65 1.68 9.60 -2.64
N GLU A 66 1.14 9.79 -3.82
CA GLU A 66 -0.14 10.49 -4.01
C GLU A 66 -1.28 9.76 -3.29
N ALA A 67 -1.36 8.44 -3.44
CA ALA A 67 -2.39 7.65 -2.78
C ALA A 67 -2.30 7.76 -1.25
N TYR A 68 -1.09 7.66 -0.71
CA TYR A 68 -0.85 7.85 0.71
C TYR A 68 -1.30 9.26 1.16
N ASP A 69 -0.89 10.29 0.43
CA ASP A 69 -1.21 11.68 0.78
C ASP A 69 -2.73 11.92 0.76
N ARG A 70 -3.43 11.33 -0.19
CA ARG A 70 -4.88 11.46 -0.31
C ARG A 70 -5.59 10.81 0.88
N LEU A 71 -5.21 9.59 1.26
CA LEU A 71 -5.78 8.91 2.43
C LEU A 71 -5.41 9.65 3.72
N HIS A 72 -4.16 10.07 3.85
CA HIS A 72 -3.70 10.82 5.02
C HIS A 72 -4.52 12.09 5.20
N ALA A 73 -4.75 12.85 4.12
CA ALA A 73 -5.52 14.09 4.18
C ALA A 73 -6.97 13.83 4.62
N LEU A 74 -7.59 12.75 4.13
CA LEU A 74 -8.94 12.39 4.53
C LEU A 74 -9.02 12.05 6.03
N TYR A 75 -8.00 11.36 6.57
CA TYR A 75 -7.96 11.04 8.00
C TYR A 75 -7.70 12.28 8.86
N ILE A 76 -6.83 13.19 8.43
CA ILE A 76 -6.63 14.47 9.12
C ILE A 76 -7.96 15.24 9.17
N GLN A 77 -8.66 15.30 8.06
CA GLN A 77 -9.95 15.97 7.94
C GLN A 77 -11.02 15.34 8.86
N ALA A 78 -10.92 14.03 9.07
CA ALA A 78 -11.80 13.30 9.99
C ALA A 78 -11.42 13.47 11.47
N GLY A 79 -10.34 14.17 11.76
CA GLY A 79 -9.91 14.47 13.12
C GLY A 79 -8.98 13.43 13.75
N LEU A 80 -8.43 12.51 12.96
CA LEU A 80 -7.50 11.51 13.49
C LEU A 80 -6.13 12.13 13.78
N THR A 81 -5.46 11.59 14.80
CA THR A 81 -4.08 11.95 15.11
C THR A 81 -3.11 11.24 14.17
N GLU A 82 -1.88 11.73 14.08
CA GLU A 82 -0.84 11.07 13.29
C GLU A 82 -0.58 9.63 13.75
N GLU A 83 -0.67 9.39 15.07
CA GLU A 83 -0.53 8.04 15.62
C GLU A 83 -1.64 7.11 15.11
N GLU A 84 -2.87 7.60 15.15
CA GLU A 84 -4.02 6.83 14.64
C GLU A 84 -3.90 6.56 13.14
N ILE A 85 -3.47 7.57 12.37
CA ILE A 85 -3.28 7.44 10.93
C ILE A 85 -2.20 6.40 10.61
N GLY A 86 -1.11 6.37 11.39
CA GLY A 86 -0.04 5.40 11.21
C GLY A 86 -0.47 3.93 11.36
N ARG A 87 -1.60 3.69 12.03
CA ARG A 87 -2.18 2.35 12.12
C ARG A 87 -3.08 2.01 10.92
N LEU A 88 -3.42 3.01 10.11
CA LEU A 88 -4.37 2.86 9.01
C LEU A 88 -3.71 2.97 7.64
N VAL A 89 -2.62 3.73 7.51
CA VAL A 89 -1.96 3.88 6.22
C VAL A 89 -0.45 4.04 6.42
N VAL A 90 0.32 3.29 5.62
CA VAL A 90 1.78 3.35 5.62
C VAL A 90 2.28 3.48 4.18
N LEU A 91 3.26 4.35 3.98
CA LEU A 91 4.01 4.45 2.74
C LEU A 91 5.43 3.99 3.02
N ASP A 92 5.82 2.89 2.39
CA ASP A 92 7.14 2.28 2.57
C ASP A 92 7.87 2.25 1.23
N ILE A 93 8.78 3.19 1.06
CA ILE A 93 9.54 3.33 -0.18
C ILE A 93 10.91 2.71 0.03
N LYS A 94 11.16 1.60 -0.66
CA LYS A 94 12.40 0.84 -0.55
C LYS A 94 13.44 1.33 -1.55
N GLY A 95 14.68 1.48 -1.07
CA GLY A 95 15.82 1.82 -1.92
C GLY A 95 16.39 0.59 -2.63
N ALA A 96 17.38 0.82 -3.48
CA ALA A 96 18.03 -0.22 -4.29
C ALA A 96 18.58 -1.38 -3.45
N ASP A 97 19.15 -1.10 -2.29
CA ASP A 97 19.77 -2.11 -1.42
C ASP A 97 18.78 -3.19 -0.99
N TYR A 98 17.53 -2.82 -0.75
CA TYR A 98 16.50 -3.78 -0.37
C TYR A 98 16.31 -4.84 -1.45
N PHE A 99 16.24 -4.42 -2.70
CA PHE A 99 16.03 -5.32 -3.82
C PHE A 99 17.27 -6.13 -4.16
N GLU A 100 18.44 -5.54 -4.07
CA GLU A 100 19.72 -6.24 -4.29
C GLU A 100 19.92 -7.32 -3.25
N THR A 101 19.71 -7.03 -1.97
CA THR A 101 19.82 -7.98 -0.88
C THR A 101 18.83 -9.14 -1.06
N GLY A 102 17.63 -8.86 -1.54
CA GLY A 102 16.61 -9.87 -1.80
C GLY A 102 16.82 -10.66 -3.09
N GLY A 103 17.81 -10.31 -3.90
CA GLY A 103 18.10 -11.01 -5.15
C GLY A 103 17.12 -10.71 -6.27
N ALA A 104 16.44 -9.58 -6.23
CA ALA A 104 15.49 -9.19 -7.26
C ALA A 104 16.19 -8.74 -8.55
N PRO A 105 15.62 -9.03 -9.74
CA PRO A 105 16.22 -8.61 -11.01
C PRO A 105 16.16 -7.10 -11.23
N ASN A 106 15.14 -6.44 -10.67
CA ASN A 106 14.95 -4.98 -10.70
C ASN A 106 13.98 -4.62 -9.58
N GLN A 107 13.67 -3.33 -9.41
CA GLN A 107 12.79 -2.92 -8.32
C GLN A 107 11.35 -3.35 -8.54
N HIS A 108 10.83 -3.18 -9.74
CA HIS A 108 9.47 -3.60 -10.05
C HIS A 108 9.31 -5.11 -9.89
N GLY A 109 10.23 -5.90 -10.43
CA GLY A 109 10.22 -7.35 -10.31
C GLY A 109 10.44 -7.87 -8.89
N GLY A 110 10.89 -6.99 -7.97
CA GLY A 110 11.09 -7.33 -6.57
C GLY A 110 9.85 -7.17 -5.69
N GLY A 111 8.69 -6.85 -6.28
CA GLY A 111 7.47 -6.65 -5.49
C GLY A 111 7.04 -7.86 -4.67
N ASN A 112 7.45 -9.06 -5.07
CA ASN A 112 7.17 -10.28 -4.30
C ASN A 112 7.95 -10.35 -2.98
N LEU A 113 9.01 -9.56 -2.82
CA LEU A 113 9.76 -9.51 -1.55
C LEU A 113 8.92 -8.93 -0.42
N PHE A 114 8.01 -8.04 -0.73
CA PHE A 114 7.16 -7.38 0.27
C PHE A 114 6.28 -8.39 0.99
N ALA A 115 5.72 -9.37 0.28
CA ALA A 115 4.88 -10.41 0.85
C ALA A 115 5.66 -11.42 1.70
N ARG A 116 6.98 -11.34 1.69
CA ARG A 116 7.87 -12.19 2.50
C ARG A 116 8.60 -11.41 3.58
N ASP A 117 8.39 -10.10 3.62
CA ASP A 117 9.05 -9.24 4.60
C ASP A 117 8.32 -9.35 5.94
N PRO A 118 9.00 -9.82 7.01
CA PRO A 118 8.35 -10.01 8.32
C PRO A 118 7.79 -8.71 8.92
N GLU A 119 8.43 -7.58 8.70
CA GLU A 119 7.94 -6.30 9.22
C GLU A 119 6.65 -5.89 8.52
N ILE A 120 6.61 -6.00 7.20
CA ILE A 120 5.43 -5.66 6.41
C ILE A 120 4.27 -6.59 6.76
N MET A 121 4.53 -7.89 6.76
CA MET A 121 3.49 -8.88 7.04
C MET A 121 3.04 -8.82 8.50
N GLY A 122 3.95 -8.50 9.43
CA GLY A 122 3.60 -8.28 10.83
C GLY A 122 2.68 -7.09 11.02
N TRP A 123 2.93 -6.00 10.30
CA TRP A 123 2.03 -4.85 10.31
C TRP A 123 0.65 -5.25 9.78
N LEU A 124 0.62 -5.90 8.63
CA LEU A 124 -0.63 -6.27 7.95
C LEU A 124 -1.51 -7.16 8.84
N PHE A 125 -0.95 -8.25 9.37
CA PHE A 125 -1.71 -9.21 10.19
C PHE A 125 -2.00 -8.71 11.60
N GLY A 126 -1.37 -7.63 12.03
CA GLY A 126 -1.66 -6.97 13.30
C GLY A 126 -2.87 -6.03 13.27
N ARG A 127 -3.49 -5.88 12.10
CA ARG A 127 -4.61 -4.93 11.92
C ARG A 127 -5.99 -5.56 12.19
#